data_b9f572f5b42b59c362fc714c4f30d677
#
_entry.id   b9f572f5b42b59c362fc714c4f30d677
#
_cell.length_a   1.000
_cell.length_b   1.000
_cell.length_c   1.000
_cell.angle_alpha   90.00
_cell.angle_beta   90.00
_cell.angle_gamma   90.00
#
_symmetry.space_group_name_H-M   'P 1'
#
loop_
_entity.id
_entity.type
_entity.pdbx_description
1 polymer ?
#
loop_
_entity_poly.entity_id
_entity_poly.type
_entity_poly.pdbx_seq_one_letter_code
_entity_poly.pdbx_strand_id
1 'polypeptide(L)' 'MEDEIIFNIDVMLAKRKMSVTELSEKVGITIANMSILKNGKAKAIKVSTLAKLCEALDCQPGDILE' A
#
# COMPACT_ATOMS: atom_id res chain seq x y z
N MET A 1 13.17 18.79 -10.44
CA MET A 1 12.81 17.37 -10.46
C MET A 1 12.22 16.94 -9.13
N GLU A 2 11.03 16.47 -9.16
CA GLU A 2 10.41 15.99 -7.92
C GLU A 2 10.89 14.61 -7.57
N ASP A 3 11.13 14.42 -6.30
CA ASP A 3 11.43 13.11 -5.78
C ASP A 3 10.12 12.47 -5.38
N GLU A 4 9.56 11.70 -6.28
CA GLU A 4 8.31 11.03 -6.02
C GLU A 4 8.53 9.58 -5.67
N ILE A 5 7.86 9.15 -4.63
CA ILE A 5 7.84 7.74 -4.26
C ILE A 5 6.50 7.18 -4.69
N ILE A 6 6.54 6.15 -5.50
CA ILE A 6 5.34 5.51 -5.99
C ILE A 6 5.05 4.29 -5.13
N PHE A 7 3.80 4.19 -4.67
CA PHE A 7 3.36 3.04 -3.88
C PHE A 7 2.68 2.05 -4.84
N ASN A 8 3.36 0.95 -5.13
CA ASN A 8 2.88 -0.06 -6.07
C ASN A 8 1.88 -1.02 -5.43
N ILE A 9 0.89 -0.46 -4.72
CA ILE A 9 -0.12 -1.26 -4.05
C ILE A 9 -1.00 -1.97 -5.06
N ASP A 10 -1.38 -1.30 -6.15
CA ASP A 10 -2.19 -1.90 -7.22
C ASP A 10 -1.53 -3.14 -7.79
N VAL A 11 -0.23 -3.05 -8.04
CA VAL A 11 0.52 -4.17 -8.61
C VAL A 11 0.48 -5.36 -7.65
N MET A 12 0.70 -5.09 -6.36
CA MET A 12 0.71 -6.16 -5.38
C MET A 12 -0.68 -6.75 -5.16
N LEU A 13 -1.72 -5.93 -5.20
CA LEU A 13 -3.10 -6.43 -5.10
C LEU A 13 -3.40 -7.38 -6.25
N ALA A 14 -2.98 -7.00 -7.45
CA ALA A 14 -3.19 -7.84 -8.63
C ALA A 14 -2.41 -9.16 -8.49
N LYS A 15 -1.17 -9.10 -8.01
CA LYS A 15 -0.36 -10.31 -7.83
C LYS A 15 -0.96 -11.26 -6.80
N ARG A 16 -1.56 -10.71 -5.75
CA ARG A 16 -2.14 -11.52 -4.66
C ARG A 16 -3.62 -11.79 -4.87
N LYS A 17 -4.22 -11.27 -5.94
CA LYS A 17 -5.64 -11.39 -6.23
C LYS A 17 -6.49 -10.95 -5.04
N MET A 18 -6.11 -9.81 -4.47
CA MET A 18 -6.72 -9.27 -3.27
C MET A 18 -7.41 -7.95 -3.60
N SER A 19 -8.56 -7.70 -2.98
CA SER A 19 -9.29 -6.45 -3.19
C SER A 19 -8.78 -5.37 -2.23
N VAL A 20 -9.05 -4.10 -2.58
CA VAL A 20 -8.72 -2.98 -1.72
C VAL A 20 -9.44 -3.12 -0.38
N THR A 21 -10.69 -3.56 -0.39
CA THR A 21 -11.47 -3.75 0.83
C THR A 21 -10.81 -4.78 1.74
N GLU A 22 -10.41 -5.89 1.16
CA GLU A 22 -9.77 -6.95 1.92
C GLU A 22 -8.45 -6.47 2.54
N LEU A 23 -7.64 -5.76 1.75
CA LEU A 23 -6.38 -5.23 2.24
C LEU A 23 -6.60 -4.20 3.36
N SER A 24 -7.58 -3.33 3.19
CA SER A 24 -7.92 -2.33 4.21
C SER A 24 -8.25 -2.98 5.53
N GLU A 25 -9.03 -4.06 5.49
CA GLU A 25 -9.42 -4.79 6.69
C GLU A 25 -8.20 -5.44 7.35
N LYS A 26 -7.32 -6.03 6.56
CA LYS A 26 -6.13 -6.69 7.09
C LYS A 26 -5.17 -5.69 7.73
N VAL A 27 -5.04 -4.52 7.14
CA VAL A 27 -4.13 -3.48 7.62
C VAL A 27 -4.74 -2.67 8.75
N GLY A 28 -6.07 -2.57 8.77
CA GLY A 28 -6.77 -1.82 9.80
C GLY A 28 -6.88 -0.34 9.50
N ILE A 29 -6.93 0.03 8.24
CA ILE A 29 -7.16 1.42 7.84
C ILE A 29 -8.43 1.50 7.00
N THR A 30 -8.93 2.72 6.81
CA THR A 30 -10.15 2.91 6.02
C THR A 30 -9.86 2.71 4.54
N ILE A 31 -10.92 2.38 3.80
CA ILE A 31 -10.82 2.25 2.35
C ILE A 31 -10.39 3.58 1.73
N ALA A 32 -10.87 4.70 2.30
CA ALA A 32 -10.50 6.02 1.81
C ALA A 32 -8.99 6.25 1.93
N ASN A 33 -8.40 5.90 3.08
CA ASN A 33 -6.96 6.04 3.27
C ASN A 33 -6.18 5.09 2.37
N MET A 34 -6.67 3.87 2.19
CA MET A 34 -6.03 2.92 1.30
C MET A 34 -6.05 3.45 -0.13
N SER A 35 -7.14 4.07 -0.56
CA SER A 35 -7.24 4.65 -1.90
C SER A 35 -6.25 5.79 -2.10
N ILE A 36 -6.02 6.60 -1.07
CA ILE A 36 -5.05 7.68 -1.13
C ILE A 36 -3.65 7.11 -1.37
N LEU A 37 -3.30 6.05 -0.65
CA LEU A 37 -2.01 5.38 -0.83
C LEU A 37 -1.91 4.74 -2.21
N LYS A 38 -2.96 4.04 -2.62
CA LYS A 38 -3.02 3.33 -3.88
C LYS A 38 -2.86 4.27 -5.07
N ASN A 39 -3.46 5.46 -5.00
CA ASN A 39 -3.44 6.41 -6.09
C ASN A 39 -2.23 7.33 -6.08
N GLY A 40 -1.30 7.10 -5.18
CA GLY A 40 -0.08 7.90 -5.11
C GLY A 40 -0.28 9.31 -4.62
N LYS A 41 -1.37 9.57 -3.93
CA LYS A 41 -1.66 10.92 -3.42
C LYS A 41 -1.17 11.13 -1.99
N ALA A 42 -0.71 10.07 -1.35
CA ALA A 42 -0.15 10.19 0.00
C ALA A 42 1.22 10.82 -0.07
N LYS A 43 1.48 11.77 0.83
CA LYS A 43 2.77 12.43 0.92
C LYS A 43 3.71 11.71 1.87
N ALA A 44 3.16 10.83 2.68
CA ALA A 44 3.94 10.09 3.66
C ALA A 44 3.18 8.82 4.05
N ILE A 45 3.92 7.87 4.56
CA ILE A 45 3.33 6.64 5.08
C ILE A 45 4.03 6.32 6.40
N LYS A 46 3.27 5.90 7.39
CA LYS A 46 3.86 5.49 8.66
C LYS A 46 4.58 4.18 8.47
N VAL A 47 5.71 4.03 9.16
CA VAL A 47 6.48 2.79 9.10
C VAL A 47 5.63 1.62 9.56
N SER A 48 4.82 1.81 10.60
CA SER A 48 3.92 0.75 11.08
C SER A 48 2.91 0.34 10.02
N THR A 49 2.38 1.29 9.26
CA THR A 49 1.44 0.99 8.17
C THR A 49 2.14 0.23 7.06
N LEU A 50 3.34 0.67 6.71
CA LEU A 50 4.13 -0.01 5.69
C LEU A 50 4.42 -1.47 6.10
N ALA A 51 4.78 -1.68 7.36
CA ALA A 51 5.03 -3.02 7.87
C ALA A 51 3.79 -3.91 7.77
N LYS A 52 2.62 -3.35 8.09
CA LYS A 52 1.37 -4.10 8.00
C LYS A 52 1.00 -4.41 6.56
N LEU A 53 1.28 -3.48 5.64
CA LEU A 53 1.07 -3.72 4.21
C LEU A 53 1.95 -4.87 3.73
N CYS A 54 3.22 -4.86 4.12
CA CYS A 54 4.15 -5.92 3.73
C CYS A 54 3.69 -7.28 4.27
N GLU A 55 3.21 -7.29 5.51
CA GLU A 55 2.72 -8.53 6.12
C GLU A 55 1.47 -9.04 5.40
N ALA A 56 0.52 -8.14 5.16
CA ALA A 56 -0.74 -8.51 4.51
C ALA A 56 -0.53 -8.97 3.06
N LEU A 57 0.41 -8.34 2.36
CA LEU A 57 0.71 -8.65 0.97
C LEU A 57 1.83 -9.67 0.81
N ASP A 58 2.42 -10.11 1.91
CA ASP A 58 3.52 -11.08 1.93
C ASP A 58 4.63 -10.64 0.99
N CYS A 59 5.15 -9.44 1.24
CA CYS A 59 6.17 -8.86 0.38
C CYS A 59 7.12 -7.99 1.21
N GLN A 60 8.15 -7.48 0.55
CA GLN A 60 9.12 -6.58 1.15
C GLN A 60 8.76 -5.13 0.84
N PRO A 61 9.22 -4.16 1.66
CA PRO A 61 8.96 -2.76 1.37
C PRO A 61 9.41 -2.34 -0.04
N GLY A 62 10.49 -2.93 -0.54
CA GLY A 62 10.96 -2.62 -1.89
C GLY A 62 10.00 -3.06 -2.98
N ASP A 63 9.07 -3.96 -2.68
CA ASP A 63 8.04 -4.36 -3.65
C ASP A 63 6.92 -3.34 -3.74
N ILE A 64 6.74 -2.55 -2.69
CA ILE A 64 5.68 -1.53 -2.62
C ILE A 64 6.22 -0.17 -3.01
N LEU A 65 7.39 0.17 -2.50
CA LEU A 65 8.00 1.49 -2.75
C LEU A 65 8.86 1.43 -4.01
N GLU A 66 8.70 2.44 -4.83
CA GLU A 66 9.48 2.52 -6.06
C GLU A 66 10.32 3.78 -6.07
#